data_afa23727485f13ada4f39474fc23987c
#
_entry.id   afa23727485f13ada4f39474fc23987c
#
_cell.length_a   1.000
_cell.length_b   1.000
_cell.length_c   1.000
_cell.angle_alpha   90.00
_cell.angle_beta   90.00
_cell.angle_gamma   90.00
#
_symmetry.space_group_name_H-M   'P 1'
#
loop_
_entity.id
_entity.type
_entity.pdbx_description
1 polymer ?
#
loop_
_entity_poly.entity_id
_entity_poly.type
_entity_poly.pdbx_seq_one_letter_code
_entity_poly.pdbx_strand_id
1 'polypeptide(L)'
;ARDFGAEGIGLCRTEHMFFDEERILSVREMILSKTLEDRSRALEKLLPHQKKDFIEIFKIMQGLPVTVRLLDPPLHEFLPKSEKEIYEVANVVGTDIKEVESRIEELHEQNPMLGHRGCRLGISFPEIYEMQCRAIFSALIECKKENIKSVIPEIMIPLVSTEDELGIMRK
;
A
#
# COMPACT_ATOMS: atom_id res chain seq x y z
N ALA A 1 -21.21 3.55 6.47
CA ALA A 1 -21.26 2.34 7.31
C ALA A 1 -21.67 2.70 8.72
N ARG A 2 -20.96 3.60 9.41
CA ARG A 2 -21.25 3.94 10.82
C ARG A 2 -22.67 4.43 11.05
N ASP A 3 -23.20 5.30 10.19
CA ASP A 3 -24.55 5.84 10.28
C ASP A 3 -25.64 4.75 10.12
N PHE A 4 -25.27 3.60 9.58
CA PHE A 4 -26.11 2.41 9.46
C PHE A 4 -25.87 1.38 10.58
N GLY A 5 -25.19 1.78 11.66
CA GLY A 5 -24.99 0.94 12.85
C GLY A 5 -23.80 -0.02 12.78
N ALA A 6 -22.81 0.22 11.89
CA ALA A 6 -21.60 -0.60 11.88
C ALA A 6 -20.79 -0.41 13.17
N GLU A 7 -20.38 -1.51 13.80
CA GLU A 7 -19.61 -1.55 15.05
C GLU A 7 -18.09 -1.67 14.82
N GLY A 8 -17.63 -1.61 13.58
CA GLY A 8 -16.23 -1.65 13.20
C GLY A 8 -16.03 -1.78 11.70
N ILE A 9 -14.78 -1.78 11.27
CA ILE A 9 -14.38 -2.13 9.91
C ILE A 9 -13.62 -3.46 9.97
N GLY A 10 -14.22 -4.52 9.44
CA GLY A 10 -13.64 -5.86 9.41
C GLY A 10 -12.57 -6.03 8.33
N LEU A 11 -12.55 -5.16 7.30
CA LEU A 11 -11.52 -5.16 6.26
C LEU A 11 -11.45 -3.79 5.55
N CYS A 12 -10.37 -3.06 5.81
CA CYS A 12 -9.98 -1.90 5.02
C CYS A 12 -8.89 -2.36 4.02
N ARG A 13 -9.21 -2.28 2.73
CA ARG A 13 -8.30 -2.66 1.63
C ARG A 13 -7.45 -1.48 1.22
N THR A 14 -6.18 -1.46 1.61
CA THR A 14 -5.28 -0.33 1.36
C THR A 14 -4.93 -0.12 -0.10
N GLU A 15 -5.05 -1.14 -0.95
CA GLU A 15 -4.85 -1.03 -2.39
C GLU A 15 -5.75 0.02 -3.06
N HIS A 16 -6.97 0.20 -2.56
CA HIS A 16 -7.88 1.22 -3.10
C HIS A 16 -7.37 2.65 -2.90
N MET A 17 -6.53 2.88 -1.90
CA MET A 17 -5.91 4.18 -1.64
C MET A 17 -4.85 4.54 -2.69
N PHE A 18 -4.34 3.55 -3.45
CA PHE A 18 -3.28 3.73 -4.44
C PHE A 18 -3.77 4.04 -5.86
N PHE A 19 -5.05 3.78 -6.15
CA PHE A 19 -5.62 4.01 -7.49
C PHE A 19 -6.04 5.46 -7.79
N ASP A 20 -5.85 6.37 -6.85
CA ASP A 20 -6.08 7.79 -7.06
C ASP A 20 -5.10 8.36 -8.11
N GLU A 21 -5.58 9.24 -9.00
CA GLU A 21 -4.78 9.80 -10.11
C GLU A 21 -3.51 10.51 -9.63
N GLU A 22 -3.57 11.19 -8.48
CA GLU A 22 -2.42 11.88 -7.90
C GLU A 22 -1.36 10.93 -7.33
N ARG A 23 -1.74 9.69 -7.00
CA ARG A 23 -0.91 8.72 -6.28
C ARG A 23 -0.36 7.63 -7.18
N ILE A 24 -1.13 7.25 -8.22
CA ILE A 24 -0.79 6.10 -9.07
C ILE A 24 0.59 6.23 -9.73
N LEU A 25 1.01 7.45 -10.06
CA LEU A 25 2.34 7.69 -10.61
C LEU A 25 3.45 7.36 -9.60
N SER A 26 3.28 7.74 -8.33
CA SER A 26 4.25 7.40 -7.27
C SER A 26 4.25 5.91 -6.95
N VAL A 27 3.10 5.23 -7.06
CA VAL A 27 3.02 3.77 -6.93
C VAL A 27 3.79 3.09 -8.08
N ARG A 28 3.60 3.55 -9.31
CA ARG A 28 4.33 3.04 -10.48
C ARG A 28 5.83 3.31 -10.37
N GLU A 29 6.23 4.49 -9.89
CA GLU A 29 7.63 4.82 -9.58
C GLU A 29 8.22 3.84 -8.55
N MET A 30 7.49 3.55 -7.48
CA MET A 30 7.87 2.57 -6.46
C MET A 30 8.09 1.17 -7.07
N ILE A 31 7.17 0.71 -7.92
CA ILE A 31 7.22 -0.63 -8.53
C ILE A 31 8.39 -0.76 -9.53
N LEU A 32 8.64 0.29 -10.29
CA LEU A 32 9.68 0.31 -11.32
C LEU A 32 11.08 0.61 -10.75
N SER A 33 11.16 1.02 -9.47
CA SER A 33 12.43 1.31 -8.80
C SER A 33 13.33 0.09 -8.74
N LYS A 34 14.57 0.23 -9.18
CA LYS A 34 15.58 -0.83 -9.14
C LYS A 34 16.33 -0.90 -7.81
N THR A 35 16.48 0.24 -7.15
CA THR A 35 17.21 0.34 -5.89
C THR A 35 16.28 0.56 -4.71
N LEU A 36 16.74 0.20 -3.52
CA LEU A 36 16.02 0.47 -2.27
C LEU A 36 15.84 1.98 -2.05
N GLU A 37 16.84 2.79 -2.42
CA GLU A 37 16.81 4.25 -2.25
C GLU A 37 15.73 4.90 -3.12
N ASP A 38 15.63 4.49 -4.39
CA ASP A 38 14.61 5.00 -5.31
C ASP A 38 13.22 4.61 -4.84
N ARG A 39 13.05 3.35 -4.41
CA ARG A 39 11.78 2.87 -3.88
C ARG A 39 11.38 3.61 -2.61
N SER A 40 12.32 3.82 -1.70
CA SER A 40 12.08 4.58 -0.46
C SER A 40 11.64 6.02 -0.76
N ARG A 41 12.26 6.68 -1.75
CA ARG A 41 11.83 8.03 -2.18
C ARG A 41 10.40 8.06 -2.72
N ALA A 42 10.00 7.05 -3.49
CA ALA A 42 8.63 6.94 -4.00
C ALA A 42 7.64 6.66 -2.85
N LEU A 43 8.01 5.80 -1.90
CA LEU A 43 7.21 5.51 -0.71
C LEU A 43 7.03 6.74 0.19
N GLU A 44 8.05 7.59 0.31
CA GLU A 44 7.95 8.83 1.07
C GLU A 44 6.95 9.84 0.47
N LYS A 45 6.73 9.79 -0.85
CA LYS A 45 5.67 10.56 -1.50
C LYS A 45 4.28 10.02 -1.16
N LEU A 46 4.14 8.69 -1.01
CA LEU A 46 2.88 8.02 -0.71
C LEU A 46 2.46 8.12 0.76
N LEU A 47 3.42 8.14 1.68
CA LEU A 47 3.17 8.14 3.12
C LEU A 47 2.21 9.24 3.60
N PRO A 48 2.35 10.52 3.22
CA PRO A 48 1.43 11.57 3.66
C PRO A 48 -0.01 11.36 3.15
N HIS A 49 -0.18 10.83 1.96
CA HIS A 49 -1.49 10.52 1.40
C HIS A 49 -2.17 9.41 2.19
N GLN A 50 -1.49 8.29 2.41
CA GLN A 50 -2.03 7.20 3.22
C GLN A 50 -2.30 7.63 4.68
N LYS A 51 -1.40 8.39 5.29
CA LYS A 51 -1.62 8.95 6.62
C LYS A 51 -2.92 9.75 6.67
N LYS A 52 -3.18 10.61 5.68
CA LYS A 52 -4.39 11.41 5.59
C LYS A 52 -5.64 10.53 5.51
N ASP A 53 -5.62 9.53 4.65
CA ASP A 53 -6.76 8.60 4.49
C ASP A 53 -7.07 7.87 5.80
N PHE A 54 -6.04 7.40 6.52
CA PHE A 54 -6.23 6.76 7.82
C PHE A 54 -6.76 7.72 8.87
N ILE A 55 -6.33 8.99 8.89
CA ILE A 55 -6.89 10.01 9.79
C ILE A 55 -8.39 10.15 9.55
N GLU A 56 -8.83 10.24 8.29
CA GLU A 56 -10.25 10.35 7.95
C GLU A 56 -11.05 9.13 8.40
N ILE A 57 -10.54 7.92 8.12
CA ILE A 57 -11.17 6.67 8.57
C ILE A 57 -11.26 6.62 10.10
N PHE A 58 -10.18 6.97 10.80
CA PHE A 58 -10.13 6.92 12.26
C PHE A 58 -11.03 7.98 12.91
N LYS A 59 -11.17 9.16 12.31
CA LYS A 59 -12.15 10.17 12.73
C LYS A 59 -13.59 9.67 12.64
N ILE A 60 -13.91 8.97 11.55
CA ILE A 60 -15.24 8.40 11.35
C ILE A 60 -15.48 7.25 12.34
N MET A 61 -14.50 6.37 12.51
CA MET A 61 -14.62 5.14 13.30
C MET A 61 -14.16 5.27 14.74
N GLN A 62 -14.06 6.48 15.27
CA GLN A 62 -13.57 6.74 16.63
C GLN A 62 -14.23 5.84 17.68
N GLY A 63 -13.43 5.16 18.49
CA GLY A 63 -13.83 4.23 19.53
C GLY A 63 -14.21 2.83 19.05
N LEU A 64 -14.11 2.55 17.75
CA LEU A 64 -14.44 1.26 17.15
C LEU A 64 -13.19 0.59 16.52
N PRO A 65 -13.17 -0.73 16.35
CA PRO A 65 -12.07 -1.43 15.72
C PRO A 65 -12.04 -1.19 14.21
N VAL A 66 -10.82 -1.11 13.67
CA VAL A 66 -10.57 -1.00 12.22
C VAL A 66 -9.48 -1.97 11.82
N THR A 67 -9.85 -3.03 11.12
CA THR A 67 -8.90 -3.99 10.56
C THR A 67 -8.37 -3.44 9.23
N VAL A 68 -7.09 -3.12 9.19
CA VAL A 68 -6.38 -2.61 8.01
C VAL A 68 -5.56 -3.74 7.38
N ARG A 69 -5.91 -4.14 6.17
CA ARG A 69 -5.13 -5.10 5.41
C ARG A 69 -3.98 -4.38 4.70
N LEU A 70 -2.75 -4.80 4.95
CA LEU A 70 -1.59 -4.31 4.23
C LEU A 70 -1.69 -4.70 2.74
N LEU A 71 -0.89 -4.08 1.90
CA LEU A 71 -0.93 -4.25 0.43
C LEU A 71 -0.93 -5.72 0.04
N ASP A 72 -1.99 -6.16 -0.62
CA ASP A 72 -2.21 -7.55 -0.99
C ASP A 72 -2.02 -7.84 -2.49
N PRO A 73 -2.55 -7.04 -3.44
CA PRO A 73 -2.49 -7.39 -4.85
C PRO A 73 -1.06 -7.48 -5.39
N PRO A 74 -0.83 -8.29 -6.43
CA PRO A 74 0.45 -8.29 -7.13
C PRO A 74 0.71 -6.94 -7.77
N LEU A 75 1.99 -6.55 -7.85
CA LEU A 75 2.40 -5.21 -8.30
C LEU A 75 1.99 -4.90 -9.74
N HIS A 76 1.86 -5.92 -10.60
CA HIS A 76 1.46 -5.72 -11.99
C HIS A 76 0.06 -5.11 -12.16
N GLU A 77 -0.81 -5.23 -11.16
CA GLU A 77 -2.16 -4.64 -11.23
C GLU A 77 -2.13 -3.10 -11.28
N PHE A 78 -1.07 -2.49 -10.75
CA PHE A 78 -0.88 -1.04 -10.74
C PHE A 78 -0.11 -0.50 -11.95
N LEU A 79 0.48 -1.40 -12.76
CA LEU A 79 1.31 -1.01 -13.89
C LEU A 79 0.49 -0.35 -15.00
N PRO A 80 1.11 0.53 -15.80
CA PRO A 80 0.43 1.19 -16.90
C PRO A 80 -0.02 0.17 -17.95
N LYS A 81 -1.21 0.41 -18.53
CA LYS A 81 -1.84 -0.49 -19.52
C LYS A 81 -1.94 0.14 -20.91
N SER A 82 -1.77 1.44 -21.02
CA SER A 82 -1.82 2.18 -22.29
C SER A 82 -0.46 2.79 -22.63
N GLU A 83 -0.18 2.95 -23.91
CA GLU A 83 1.06 3.61 -24.39
C GLU A 83 1.24 5.01 -23.77
N LYS A 84 0.16 5.75 -23.60
CA LYS A 84 0.18 7.07 -22.97
C LYS A 84 0.68 7.00 -21.53
N GLU A 85 0.13 6.07 -20.74
CA GLU A 85 0.55 5.87 -19.35
C GLU A 85 1.99 5.38 -19.25
N ILE A 86 2.44 4.52 -20.17
CA ILE A 86 3.84 4.04 -20.24
C ILE A 86 4.78 5.23 -20.49
N TYR A 87 4.42 6.12 -21.43
CA TYR A 87 5.17 7.33 -21.71
C TYR A 87 5.25 8.27 -20.50
N GLU A 88 4.13 8.50 -19.82
CA GLU A 88 4.08 9.34 -18.62
C GLU A 88 4.97 8.78 -17.50
N VAL A 89 4.91 7.48 -17.26
CA VAL A 89 5.73 6.80 -16.25
C VAL A 89 7.21 6.85 -16.60
N ALA A 90 7.56 6.58 -17.87
CA ALA A 90 8.95 6.65 -18.34
C ALA A 90 9.56 8.04 -18.10
N ASN A 91 8.80 9.11 -18.36
CA ASN A 91 9.23 10.48 -18.09
C ASN A 91 9.42 10.78 -16.59
N VAL A 92 8.51 10.29 -15.73
CA VAL A 92 8.59 10.53 -14.28
C VAL A 92 9.75 9.77 -13.65
N VAL A 93 9.97 8.53 -14.07
CA VAL A 93 11.04 7.67 -13.56
C VAL A 93 12.40 8.03 -14.21
N GLY A 94 12.39 8.70 -15.36
CA GLY A 94 13.61 9.07 -16.10
C GLY A 94 14.26 7.86 -16.79
N THR A 95 13.45 6.93 -17.28
CA THR A 95 13.90 5.70 -17.95
C THR A 95 13.37 5.60 -19.39
N ASP A 96 13.89 4.67 -20.18
CA ASP A 96 13.41 4.43 -21.54
C ASP A 96 12.06 3.66 -21.52
N ILE A 97 11.21 3.96 -22.50
CA ILE A 97 9.92 3.27 -22.69
C ILE A 97 10.11 1.75 -22.77
N LYS A 98 11.11 1.29 -23.52
CA LYS A 98 11.41 -0.15 -23.65
C LYS A 98 11.76 -0.80 -22.32
N GLU A 99 12.38 -0.06 -21.42
CA GLU A 99 12.71 -0.55 -20.09
C GLU A 99 11.45 -0.70 -19.23
N VAL A 100 10.52 0.25 -19.34
CA VAL A 100 9.22 0.15 -18.67
C VAL A 100 8.43 -1.04 -19.21
N GLU A 101 8.38 -1.24 -20.51
CA GLU A 101 7.72 -2.37 -21.17
C GLU A 101 8.33 -3.72 -20.72
N SER A 102 9.65 -3.83 -20.74
CA SER A 102 10.35 -5.04 -20.25
C SER A 102 10.02 -5.35 -18.81
N ARG A 103 9.93 -4.32 -17.96
CA ARG A 103 9.60 -4.50 -16.55
C ARG A 103 8.13 -4.90 -16.33
N ILE A 104 7.22 -4.41 -17.17
CA ILE A 104 5.81 -4.83 -17.18
C ILE A 104 5.72 -6.33 -17.51
N GLU A 105 6.46 -6.79 -18.54
CA GLU A 105 6.49 -8.19 -18.92
C GLU A 105 7.08 -9.08 -17.82
N GLU A 106 8.19 -8.67 -17.20
CA GLU A 106 8.81 -9.40 -16.08
C GLU A 106 7.88 -9.56 -14.86
N LEU A 107 7.08 -8.55 -14.56
CA LEU A 107 6.17 -8.54 -13.42
C LEU A 107 4.82 -9.18 -13.73
N HIS A 108 4.56 -9.52 -14.99
CA HIS A 108 3.31 -10.13 -15.38
C HIS A 108 3.16 -11.53 -14.79
N GLU A 109 2.13 -11.73 -14.00
CA GLU A 109 1.83 -13.01 -13.35
C GLU A 109 0.81 -13.81 -14.16
N GLN A 110 1.14 -15.05 -14.49
CA GLN A 110 0.19 -15.95 -15.15
C GLN A 110 -0.99 -16.32 -14.23
N ASN A 111 -0.68 -16.50 -12.95
CA ASN A 111 -1.69 -16.74 -11.92
C ASN A 111 -1.52 -15.76 -10.76
N PRO A 112 -2.28 -14.65 -10.73
CA PRO A 112 -2.19 -13.65 -9.68
C PRO A 112 -2.44 -14.17 -8.26
N MET A 113 -3.16 -15.28 -8.11
CA MET A 113 -3.45 -15.88 -6.81
C MET A 113 -2.21 -16.53 -6.17
N LEU A 114 -1.32 -17.09 -6.98
CA LEU A 114 -0.11 -17.79 -6.55
C LEU A 114 1.15 -16.94 -6.68
N GLY A 115 1.04 -15.76 -7.27
CA GLY A 115 2.16 -14.89 -7.59
C GLY A 115 2.77 -14.14 -6.41
N HIS A 116 3.59 -13.17 -6.73
CA HIS A 116 4.33 -12.33 -5.79
C HIS A 116 3.44 -11.23 -5.22
N ARG A 117 2.69 -11.56 -4.17
CA ARG A 117 1.71 -10.71 -3.50
C ARG A 117 1.64 -10.96 -1.99
N GLY A 118 0.91 -10.13 -1.27
CA GLY A 118 0.64 -10.29 0.16
C GLY A 118 1.94 -10.36 0.99
N CYS A 119 2.01 -11.29 1.95
CA CYS A 119 3.19 -11.43 2.81
C CYS A 119 4.48 -11.74 2.01
N ARG A 120 4.40 -12.44 0.87
CA ARG A 120 5.56 -12.70 0.00
C ARG A 120 6.15 -11.40 -0.53
N LEU A 121 5.28 -10.45 -0.94
CA LEU A 121 5.70 -9.11 -1.34
C LEU A 121 6.34 -8.35 -0.16
N GLY A 122 5.73 -8.41 1.03
CA GLY A 122 6.24 -7.77 2.23
C GLY A 122 7.58 -8.35 2.70
N ILE A 123 7.85 -9.65 2.46
CA ILE A 123 9.16 -10.27 2.73
C ILE A 123 10.22 -9.77 1.75
N SER A 124 9.89 -9.64 0.46
CA SER A 124 10.83 -9.20 -0.57
C SER A 124 11.08 -7.70 -0.56
N PHE A 125 10.07 -6.92 -0.20
CA PHE A 125 10.10 -5.45 -0.17
C PHE A 125 9.50 -4.94 1.16
N PRO A 126 10.16 -5.19 2.30
CA PRO A 126 9.64 -4.85 3.62
C PRO A 126 9.34 -3.37 3.81
N GLU A 127 10.05 -2.50 3.10
CA GLU A 127 9.87 -1.06 3.14
C GLU A 127 8.46 -0.61 2.73
N ILE A 128 7.75 -1.39 1.92
CA ILE A 128 6.36 -1.10 1.53
C ILE A 128 5.44 -1.24 2.75
N TYR A 129 5.56 -2.34 3.48
CA TYR A 129 4.75 -2.60 4.67
C TYR A 129 5.16 -1.70 5.84
N GLU A 130 6.46 -1.41 5.97
CA GLU A 130 6.96 -0.45 6.94
C GLU A 130 6.34 0.94 6.72
N MET A 131 6.31 1.44 5.48
CA MET A 131 5.66 2.71 5.14
C MET A 131 4.19 2.70 5.52
N GLN A 132 3.44 1.63 5.21
CA GLN A 132 2.03 1.51 5.58
C GLN A 132 1.82 1.50 7.10
N CYS A 133 2.62 0.76 7.84
CA CYS A 133 2.58 0.76 9.31
C CYS A 133 2.89 2.17 9.87
N ARG A 134 3.91 2.84 9.33
CA ARG A 134 4.23 4.24 9.71
C ARG A 134 3.06 5.18 9.45
N ALA A 135 2.36 5.03 8.34
CA ALA A 135 1.18 5.82 8.01
C ALA A 135 0.04 5.58 9.03
N ILE A 136 -0.25 4.32 9.35
CA ILE A 136 -1.28 3.92 10.32
C ILE A 136 -0.99 4.52 11.70
N PHE A 137 0.20 4.27 12.24
CA PHE A 137 0.55 4.75 13.59
C PHE A 137 0.69 6.27 13.65
N SER A 138 1.22 6.91 12.60
CA SER A 138 1.27 8.37 12.51
C SER A 138 -0.13 9.00 12.49
N ALA A 139 -1.08 8.36 11.82
CA ALA A 139 -2.48 8.79 11.81
C ALA A 139 -3.11 8.68 13.21
N LEU A 140 -2.86 7.57 13.92
CA LEU A 140 -3.34 7.40 15.30
C LEU A 140 -2.80 8.46 16.25
N ILE A 141 -1.50 8.76 16.15
CA ILE A 141 -0.86 9.80 16.96
C ILE A 141 -1.50 11.16 16.70
N GLU A 142 -1.79 11.48 15.44
CA GLU A 142 -2.43 12.73 15.05
C GLU A 142 -3.86 12.81 15.60
N CYS A 143 -4.65 11.75 15.44
CA CYS A 143 -6.00 11.66 16.02
C CYS A 143 -5.98 11.84 17.54
N LYS A 144 -4.98 11.27 18.22
CA LYS A 144 -4.83 11.43 19.68
C LYS A 144 -4.52 12.88 20.06
N LYS A 145 -3.70 13.61 19.29
CA LYS A 145 -3.43 15.04 19.53
C LYS A 145 -4.69 15.91 19.39
N GLU A 146 -5.58 15.53 18.47
CA GLU A 146 -6.86 16.21 18.25
C GLU A 146 -7.94 15.78 19.27
N ASN A 147 -7.61 15.01 20.31
CA ASN A 147 -8.54 14.48 21.32
C ASN A 147 -9.65 13.59 20.73
N ILE A 148 -9.42 12.98 19.59
CA ILE A 148 -10.35 12.02 19.00
C ILE A 148 -10.26 10.73 19.80
N LYS A 149 -11.43 10.13 20.12
CA LYS A 149 -11.49 8.87 20.84
C LYS A 149 -10.71 7.81 20.03
N SER A 150 -9.74 7.17 20.68
CA SER A 150 -8.83 6.23 20.05
C SER A 150 -9.58 5.11 19.32
N VAL A 151 -9.21 4.86 18.08
CA VAL A 151 -9.57 3.67 17.32
C VAL A 151 -8.68 2.51 17.76
N ILE A 152 -9.16 1.29 17.65
CA ILE A 152 -8.35 0.08 17.84
C ILE A 152 -7.93 -0.41 16.44
N PRO A 153 -6.71 -0.10 15.97
CA PRO A 153 -6.25 -0.59 14.68
C PRO A 153 -5.85 -2.05 14.80
N GLU A 154 -6.32 -2.85 13.89
CA GLU A 154 -5.93 -4.24 13.71
C GLU A 154 -5.19 -4.36 12.38
N ILE A 155 -3.91 -4.75 12.38
CA ILE A 155 -3.14 -4.89 11.15
C ILE A 155 -3.26 -6.33 10.66
N MET A 156 -3.82 -6.49 9.47
CA MET A 156 -3.94 -7.78 8.79
C MET A 156 -2.80 -7.93 7.78
N ILE A 157 -1.98 -8.96 7.97
CA ILE A 157 -0.95 -9.38 7.03
C ILE A 157 -1.58 -10.40 6.08
N PRO A 158 -1.74 -10.09 4.78
CA PRO A 158 -2.43 -10.97 3.86
C PRO A 158 -1.59 -12.20 3.47
N LEU A 159 -2.26 -13.33 3.21
CA LEU A 159 -1.70 -14.57 2.64
C LEU A 159 -0.61 -15.27 3.48
N VAL A 160 -0.54 -15.01 4.77
CA VAL A 160 0.34 -15.76 5.67
C VAL A 160 -0.07 -17.24 5.71
N SER A 161 0.88 -18.14 5.47
CA SER A 161 0.67 -19.59 5.43
C SER A 161 1.49 -20.32 6.49
N THR A 162 2.62 -19.75 6.93
CA THR A 162 3.54 -20.36 7.85
C THR A 162 3.85 -19.48 9.07
N GLU A 163 4.31 -20.09 10.16
CA GLU A 163 4.76 -19.37 11.35
C GLU A 163 5.98 -18.48 11.05
N ASP A 164 6.88 -18.96 10.20
CA ASP A 164 8.08 -18.24 9.83
C ASP A 164 7.75 -16.96 9.06
N GLU A 165 6.81 -17.01 8.11
CA GLU A 165 6.32 -15.81 7.39
C GLU A 165 5.78 -14.78 8.37
N LEU A 166 4.94 -15.19 9.34
CA LEU A 166 4.42 -14.29 10.36
C LEU A 166 5.52 -13.74 11.25
N GLY A 167 6.50 -14.59 11.62
CA GLY A 167 7.64 -14.22 12.42
C GLY A 167 8.52 -13.15 11.76
N ILE A 168 8.71 -13.23 10.45
CA ILE A 168 9.44 -12.22 9.66
C ILE A 168 8.67 -10.91 9.63
N MET A 169 7.37 -10.98 9.36
CA MET A 169 6.52 -9.78 9.22
C MET A 169 6.26 -9.02 10.53
N ARG A 170 6.53 -9.64 11.68
CA ARG A 170 6.35 -9.00 13.00
C ARG A 170 7.60 -8.29 13.52
N LYS A 171 8.74 -8.45 12.85
CA LYS A 171 10.00 -7.78 13.21
C LYS A 171 10.06 -6.36 12.71
#